data_8bd1d52e7f76f41b18f1db28206ca796
#
_entry.id   8bd1d52e7f76f41b18f1db28206ca796
#
_cell.length_a   1.000
_cell.length_b   1.000
_cell.length_c   1.000
_cell.angle_alpha   90.00
_cell.angle_beta   90.00
_cell.angle_gamma   90.00
#
_symmetry.space_group_name_H-M   'P 1'
#
loop_
_entity.id
_entity.type
_entity.pdbx_description
1 polymer ?
#
loop_
_entity_poly.entity_id
_entity_poly.type
_entity_poly.pdbx_seq_one_letter_code
_entity_poly.pdbx_strand_id
1 'polypeptide(L)'
;LKDIGSTLSEQPVAWLCKGFEAVDSNAGANASNPGLMAHEVQTQVAPGLHAGVLSGPSFAQEVAAGMPAALVAASPHAPVRQALVQAFHGERLRIYANDDVVGVEVGGAVKNVMAIATGLCDGLQLGMNARAALITRGLAEMTRLGVALGARADTFMGLSGLGDLVLTAT
;
A
#
# COMPACT_ATOMS: atom_id res chain seq x y z
N LEU A 1 -2.16 -12.21 13.84
CA LEU A 1 -0.72 -12.08 14.14
C LEU A 1 -0.40 -12.46 15.60
N LYS A 2 -1.17 -12.02 16.59
CA LYS A 2 -0.92 -12.41 18.00
C LYS A 2 -0.81 -13.91 18.19
N ASP A 3 -1.77 -14.66 17.64
CA ASP A 3 -1.90 -16.12 17.86
C ASP A 3 -0.85 -16.95 17.13
N ILE A 4 -0.26 -16.41 16.07
CA ILE A 4 0.72 -17.11 15.23
C ILE A 4 2.13 -16.49 15.29
N GLY A 5 2.29 -15.39 16.02
CA GLY A 5 3.55 -14.63 16.05
C GLY A 5 4.73 -15.47 16.55
N SER A 6 4.52 -16.30 17.57
CA SER A 6 5.57 -17.20 18.08
C SER A 6 5.98 -18.29 17.09
N THR A 7 5.06 -18.73 16.23
CA THR A 7 5.32 -19.76 15.20
C THR A 7 6.06 -19.16 13.99
N LEU A 8 5.89 -17.86 13.74
CA LEU A 8 6.45 -17.15 12.59
C LEU A 8 7.74 -16.36 12.93
N SER A 9 8.32 -16.55 14.10
CA SER A 9 9.44 -15.73 14.60
C SER A 9 10.67 -15.69 13.69
N GLU A 10 10.90 -16.73 12.90
CA GLU A 10 12.03 -16.83 11.97
C GLU A 10 11.62 -16.71 10.49
N GLN A 11 10.33 -16.64 10.21
CA GLN A 11 9.84 -16.60 8.85
C GLN A 11 9.62 -15.15 8.39
N PRO A 12 10.01 -14.80 7.14
CA PRO A 12 9.64 -13.52 6.57
C PRO A 12 8.13 -13.45 6.38
N VAL A 13 7.51 -12.41 6.93
CA VAL A 13 6.07 -12.19 6.86
C VAL A 13 5.79 -11.00 5.95
N ALA A 14 4.75 -11.09 5.13
CA ALA A 14 4.27 -9.95 4.35
C ALA A 14 2.75 -9.90 4.35
N TRP A 15 2.22 -8.68 4.34
CA TRP A 15 0.80 -8.42 4.13
C TRP A 15 0.55 -7.78 2.77
N LEU A 16 -0.68 -7.95 2.28
CA LEU A 16 -1.19 -7.35 1.05
C LEU A 16 -2.37 -6.41 1.32
N CYS A 17 -2.83 -6.34 2.58
CA CYS A 17 -3.92 -5.45 2.95
C CYS A 17 -3.52 -3.99 2.73
N LYS A 18 -4.50 -3.18 2.38
CA LYS A 18 -4.36 -1.74 2.14
C LYS A 18 -5.37 -1.00 3.00
N GLY A 19 -4.98 0.14 3.53
CA GLY A 19 -5.84 0.98 4.35
C GLY A 19 -5.26 1.23 5.73
N PHE A 20 -6.06 1.90 6.53
CA PHE A 20 -5.79 2.17 7.94
C PHE A 20 -6.66 1.28 8.82
N GLU A 21 -6.22 1.03 10.05
CA GLU A 21 -7.03 0.34 11.05
C GLU A 21 -8.33 1.10 11.30
N ALA A 22 -9.44 0.39 11.40
CA ALA A 22 -10.71 1.01 11.72
C ALA A 22 -10.69 1.55 13.15
N VAL A 23 -11.06 2.81 13.32
CA VAL A 23 -11.26 3.41 14.64
C VAL A 23 -12.53 2.81 15.24
N ASP A 24 -12.46 2.27 16.46
CA ASP A 24 -13.65 1.81 17.17
C ASP A 24 -14.53 3.02 17.54
N SER A 25 -15.61 3.20 16.80
CA SER A 25 -16.57 4.29 17.03
C SER A 25 -17.26 4.22 18.41
N ASN A 26 -17.19 3.08 19.12
CA ASN A 26 -17.74 2.90 20.45
C ASN A 26 -16.74 3.25 21.57
N ALA A 27 -15.48 3.45 21.26
CA ALA A 27 -14.43 3.76 22.22
C ALA A 27 -14.39 5.26 22.56
N GLY A 28 -15.49 5.91 22.84
CA GLY A 28 -15.63 7.27 23.36
C GLY A 28 -14.62 8.33 22.84
N ALA A 29 -14.82 9.60 23.16
CA ALA A 29 -13.94 10.71 22.71
C ALA A 29 -12.46 10.64 23.18
N ASN A 30 -12.11 9.66 24.00
CA ASN A 30 -10.75 9.37 24.49
C ASN A 30 -10.07 8.17 23.78
N ALA A 31 -10.65 7.63 22.74
CA ALA A 31 -10.00 6.57 21.95
C ALA A 31 -8.79 7.17 21.21
N SER A 32 -7.63 6.92 21.72
CA SER A 32 -6.33 7.32 21.15
C SER A 32 -5.88 6.40 20.00
N ASN A 33 -6.83 5.84 19.23
CA ASN A 33 -6.47 5.08 18.04
C ASN A 33 -6.57 5.99 16.81
N PRO A 34 -5.44 6.48 16.28
CA PRO A 34 -5.40 7.42 15.15
C PRO A 34 -5.66 6.75 13.80
N GLY A 35 -6.08 5.47 13.74
CA GLY A 35 -6.17 4.74 12.49
C GLY A 35 -4.79 4.30 12.00
N LEU A 36 -4.21 3.32 12.67
CA LEU A 36 -2.84 2.85 12.42
C LEU A 36 -2.67 2.19 11.05
N MET A 37 -1.50 2.34 10.47
CA MET A 37 -1.07 1.56 9.31
C MET A 37 -0.70 0.12 9.73
N ALA A 38 -0.66 -0.80 8.77
CA ALA A 38 -0.44 -2.22 9.08
C ALA A 38 0.90 -2.49 9.78
N HIS A 39 1.97 -1.76 9.42
CA HIS A 39 3.26 -1.91 10.11
C HIS A 39 3.23 -1.41 11.56
N GLU A 40 2.42 -0.38 11.86
CA GLU A 40 2.24 0.13 13.21
C GLU A 40 1.45 -0.87 14.07
N VAL A 41 0.37 -1.45 13.51
CA VAL A 41 -0.37 -2.54 14.13
C VAL A 41 0.55 -3.75 14.39
N GLN A 42 1.36 -4.13 13.40
CA GLN A 42 2.32 -5.23 13.56
C GLN A 42 3.30 -4.96 14.69
N THR A 43 3.84 -3.75 14.77
CA THR A 43 4.77 -3.36 15.85
C THR A 43 4.14 -3.47 17.23
N GLN A 44 2.83 -3.18 17.35
CA GLN A 44 2.12 -3.31 18.63
C GLN A 44 1.81 -4.76 19.02
N VAL A 45 1.39 -5.58 18.03
CA VAL A 45 0.86 -6.92 18.33
C VAL A 45 1.90 -8.04 18.20
N ALA A 46 2.96 -7.82 17.44
CA ALA A 46 4.01 -8.80 17.18
C ALA A 46 5.37 -8.12 16.85
N PRO A 47 5.97 -7.38 17.79
CA PRO A 47 7.17 -6.56 17.53
C PRO A 47 8.40 -7.37 17.12
N GLY A 48 8.44 -8.66 17.45
CA GLY A 48 9.55 -9.56 17.08
C GLY A 48 9.49 -10.07 15.63
N LEU A 49 8.40 -9.83 14.87
CA LEU A 49 8.30 -10.29 13.49
C LEU A 49 9.09 -9.40 12.54
N HIS A 50 9.91 -10.02 11.72
CA HIS A 50 10.52 -9.38 10.57
C HIS A 50 9.50 -9.39 9.40
N ALA A 51 8.87 -8.26 9.17
CA ALA A 51 7.73 -8.18 8.27
C ALA A 51 7.91 -7.11 7.18
N GLY A 52 7.04 -7.17 6.18
CA GLY A 52 6.99 -6.24 5.08
C GLY A 52 5.63 -6.19 4.41
N VAL A 53 5.53 -5.43 3.35
CA VAL A 53 4.31 -5.24 2.55
C VAL A 53 4.58 -5.55 1.08
N LEU A 54 3.62 -6.22 0.43
CA LEU A 54 3.55 -6.32 -1.03
C LEU A 54 2.43 -5.40 -1.51
N SER A 55 2.74 -4.46 -2.41
CA SER A 55 1.76 -3.52 -2.94
C SER A 55 2.12 -3.08 -4.36
N GLY A 56 1.17 -2.49 -5.06
CA GLY A 56 1.31 -2.02 -6.44
C GLY A 56 0.13 -2.42 -7.32
N PRO A 57 0.19 -2.12 -8.63
CA PRO A 57 -0.87 -2.40 -9.58
C PRO A 57 -0.96 -3.90 -9.86
N SER A 58 -1.95 -4.58 -9.25
CA SER A 58 -2.07 -6.03 -9.34
C SER A 58 -3.50 -6.50 -9.09
N PHE A 59 -4.36 -6.33 -10.09
CA PHE A 59 -5.68 -6.93 -10.05
C PHE A 59 -5.55 -8.46 -9.96
N ALA A 60 -6.16 -9.06 -8.93
CA ALA A 60 -5.99 -10.48 -8.63
C ALA A 60 -6.38 -11.39 -9.80
N GLN A 61 -7.41 -11.03 -10.56
CA GLN A 61 -7.85 -11.78 -11.73
C GLN A 61 -6.81 -11.79 -12.85
N GLU A 62 -6.15 -10.66 -13.11
CA GLU A 62 -5.11 -10.55 -14.13
C GLU A 62 -3.85 -11.32 -13.73
N VAL A 63 -3.43 -11.19 -12.47
CA VAL A 63 -2.30 -11.95 -11.93
C VAL A 63 -2.58 -13.46 -12.00
N ALA A 64 -3.77 -13.89 -11.61
CA ALA A 64 -4.18 -15.30 -11.67
C ALA A 64 -4.26 -15.82 -13.12
N ALA A 65 -4.61 -14.97 -14.08
CA ALA A 65 -4.60 -15.28 -15.51
C ALA A 65 -3.19 -15.26 -16.13
N GLY A 66 -2.15 -14.97 -15.35
CA GLY A 66 -0.78 -14.90 -15.82
C GLY A 66 -0.48 -13.67 -16.68
N MET A 67 -1.26 -12.61 -16.57
CA MET A 67 -0.95 -11.33 -17.23
C MET A 67 0.26 -10.66 -16.57
N PRO A 68 1.07 -9.90 -17.33
CA PRO A 68 2.20 -9.20 -16.77
C PRO A 68 1.79 -8.20 -15.70
N ALA A 69 2.43 -8.28 -14.53
CA ALA A 69 2.22 -7.37 -13.41
C ALA A 69 3.54 -7.01 -12.73
N ALA A 70 3.52 -5.91 -11.98
CA ALA A 70 4.68 -5.46 -11.22
C ALA A 70 4.26 -4.96 -9.83
N LEU A 71 4.97 -5.42 -8.81
CA LEU A 71 4.72 -5.08 -7.40
C LEU A 71 5.98 -4.58 -6.73
N VAL A 72 5.79 -3.93 -5.60
CA VAL A 72 6.85 -3.54 -4.67
C VAL A 72 6.79 -4.43 -3.44
N ALA A 73 7.93 -5.00 -3.04
CA ALA A 73 8.16 -5.65 -1.77
C ALA A 73 8.89 -4.66 -0.85
N ALA A 74 8.20 -4.08 0.12
CA ALA A 74 8.80 -3.12 1.02
C ALA A 74 8.95 -3.69 2.43
N SER A 75 10.14 -3.49 3.02
CA SER A 75 10.46 -3.84 4.41
C SER A 75 11.71 -3.08 4.85
N PRO A 76 11.83 -2.68 6.12
CA PRO A 76 13.10 -2.16 6.65
C PRO A 76 14.18 -3.25 6.71
N HIS A 77 13.78 -4.54 6.72
CA HIS A 77 14.67 -5.69 6.82
C HIS A 77 15.07 -6.22 5.42
N ALA A 78 16.35 -6.10 5.06
CA ALA A 78 16.85 -6.57 3.77
C ALA A 78 16.57 -8.07 3.50
N PRO A 79 16.72 -9.00 4.48
CA PRO A 79 16.39 -10.40 4.26
C PRO A 79 14.92 -10.63 3.88
N VAL A 80 13.97 -9.88 4.45
CA VAL A 80 12.54 -9.97 4.10
C VAL A 80 12.34 -9.52 2.65
N ARG A 81 12.91 -8.39 2.24
CA ARG A 81 12.82 -7.93 0.85
C ARG A 81 13.35 -8.96 -0.14
N GLN A 82 14.52 -9.54 0.17
CA GLN A 82 15.14 -10.57 -0.67
C GLN A 82 14.28 -11.83 -0.77
N ALA A 83 13.76 -12.31 0.36
CA ALA A 83 12.89 -13.49 0.39
C ALA A 83 11.61 -13.27 -0.45
N LEU A 84 10.98 -12.10 -0.34
CA LEU A 84 9.79 -11.76 -1.13
C LEU A 84 10.10 -11.66 -2.62
N VAL A 85 11.24 -11.05 -2.99
CA VAL A 85 11.67 -11.04 -4.39
C VAL A 85 11.93 -12.45 -4.89
N GLN A 86 12.67 -13.28 -4.17
CA GLN A 86 12.96 -14.66 -4.57
C GLN A 86 11.69 -15.51 -4.70
N ALA A 87 10.71 -15.32 -3.82
CA ALA A 87 9.48 -16.11 -3.81
C ALA A 87 8.53 -15.77 -4.95
N PHE A 88 8.44 -14.50 -5.35
CA PHE A 88 7.39 -14.01 -6.24
C PHE A 88 7.88 -13.46 -7.59
N HIS A 89 9.16 -13.12 -7.71
CA HIS A 89 9.68 -12.57 -8.97
C HIS A 89 9.76 -13.66 -10.04
N GLY A 90 9.19 -13.38 -11.22
CA GLY A 90 9.18 -14.31 -12.34
C GLY A 90 9.01 -13.61 -13.68
N GLU A 91 8.80 -14.39 -14.73
CA GLU A 91 8.66 -13.87 -16.09
C GLU A 91 7.49 -12.91 -16.25
N ARG A 92 6.38 -13.18 -15.56
CA ARG A 92 5.13 -12.41 -15.68
C ARG A 92 4.85 -11.52 -14.48
N LEU A 93 5.51 -11.75 -13.34
CA LEU A 93 5.37 -10.95 -12.13
C LEU A 93 6.73 -10.37 -11.73
N ARG A 94 6.89 -9.07 -11.86
CA ARG A 94 8.10 -8.36 -11.45
C ARG A 94 7.96 -7.83 -10.03
N ILE A 95 8.91 -8.18 -9.16
CA ILE A 95 8.96 -7.67 -7.79
C ILE A 95 10.16 -6.75 -7.63
N TYR A 96 9.91 -5.53 -7.14
CA TYR A 96 10.93 -4.52 -6.86
C TYR A 96 11.06 -4.32 -5.36
N ALA A 97 12.29 -4.42 -4.86
CA ALA A 97 12.58 -4.19 -3.45
C ALA A 97 12.54 -2.69 -3.12
N ASN A 98 11.98 -2.35 -1.96
CA ASN A 98 11.97 -1.01 -1.39
C ASN A 98 12.15 -1.09 0.13
N ASP A 99 12.69 -0.06 0.76
CA ASP A 99 12.81 0.04 2.22
C ASP A 99 11.81 1.04 2.85
N ASP A 100 11.07 1.77 2.04
CA ASP A 100 10.04 2.73 2.47
C ASP A 100 8.67 2.05 2.63
N VAL A 101 8.47 1.40 3.77
CA VAL A 101 7.19 0.75 4.11
C VAL A 101 6.07 1.76 4.21
N VAL A 102 6.32 2.92 4.84
CA VAL A 102 5.32 3.98 5.03
C VAL A 102 4.81 4.48 3.68
N GLY A 103 5.69 4.79 2.74
CA GLY A 103 5.30 5.27 1.41
C GLY A 103 4.49 4.25 0.63
N VAL A 104 4.87 2.97 0.71
CA VAL A 104 4.15 1.88 0.03
C VAL A 104 2.77 1.66 0.64
N GLU A 105 2.62 1.70 1.95
CA GLU A 105 1.33 1.55 2.64
C GLU A 105 0.40 2.74 2.41
N VAL A 106 0.90 3.98 2.54
CA VAL A 106 0.10 5.20 2.29
C VAL A 106 -0.40 5.23 0.86
N GLY A 107 0.46 4.92 -0.12
CA GLY A 107 0.06 4.84 -1.52
C GLY A 107 -1.12 3.88 -1.72
N GLY A 108 -1.02 2.67 -1.17
CA GLY A 108 -2.09 1.68 -1.22
C GLY A 108 -3.35 2.06 -0.45
N ALA A 109 -3.23 2.76 0.67
CA ALA A 109 -4.37 3.17 1.51
C ALA A 109 -5.19 4.31 0.88
N VAL A 110 -4.52 5.32 0.35
CA VAL A 110 -5.16 6.56 -0.15
C VAL A 110 -5.73 6.39 -1.57
N LYS A 111 -5.20 5.46 -2.36
CA LYS A 111 -5.66 5.28 -3.74
C LYS A 111 -7.16 5.09 -3.89
N ASN A 112 -7.80 4.41 -2.96
CA ASN A 112 -9.24 4.14 -3.03
C ASN A 112 -10.09 5.41 -2.86
N VAL A 113 -9.62 6.38 -2.07
CA VAL A 113 -10.25 7.70 -1.97
C VAL A 113 -10.20 8.41 -3.32
N MET A 114 -9.06 8.32 -3.99
CA MET A 114 -8.89 8.90 -5.33
C MET A 114 -9.71 8.18 -6.39
N ALA A 115 -9.84 6.86 -6.30
CA ALA A 115 -10.71 6.08 -7.19
C ALA A 115 -12.19 6.52 -7.06
N ILE A 116 -12.67 6.74 -5.85
CA ILE A 116 -14.02 7.27 -5.60
C ILE A 116 -14.18 8.67 -6.21
N ALA A 117 -13.18 9.55 -6.01
CA ALA A 117 -13.22 10.91 -6.54
C ALA A 117 -13.20 10.93 -8.08
N THR A 118 -12.38 10.07 -8.72
CA THR A 118 -12.37 9.95 -10.19
C THR A 118 -13.65 9.34 -10.73
N GLY A 119 -14.22 8.33 -10.06
CA GLY A 119 -15.52 7.77 -10.41
C GLY A 119 -16.66 8.79 -10.31
N LEU A 120 -16.63 9.68 -9.32
CA LEU A 120 -17.56 10.80 -9.20
C LEU A 120 -17.38 11.81 -10.36
N CYS A 121 -16.12 12.13 -10.71
CA CYS A 121 -15.81 12.98 -11.85
C CYS A 121 -16.39 12.42 -13.16
N ASP A 122 -16.26 11.13 -13.37
CA ASP A 122 -16.81 10.45 -14.54
C ASP A 122 -18.36 10.42 -14.53
N GLY A 123 -18.96 10.10 -13.39
CA GLY A 123 -20.42 10.09 -13.20
C GLY A 123 -21.07 11.46 -13.42
N LEU A 124 -20.36 12.53 -13.07
CA LEU A 124 -20.78 13.92 -13.35
C LEU A 124 -20.42 14.40 -14.75
N GLN A 125 -19.81 13.57 -15.58
CA GLN A 125 -19.41 13.86 -16.97
C GLN A 125 -18.51 15.10 -17.09
N LEU A 126 -17.60 15.33 -16.14
CA LEU A 126 -16.72 16.50 -16.12
C LEU A 126 -15.60 16.45 -17.17
N GLY A 127 -15.42 15.30 -17.81
CA GLY A 127 -14.50 15.10 -18.91
C GLY A 127 -13.07 14.74 -18.51
N MET A 128 -12.27 14.36 -19.51
CA MET A 128 -10.92 13.81 -19.31
C MET A 128 -9.92 14.83 -18.74
N ASN A 129 -10.07 16.10 -19.04
CA ASN A 129 -9.20 17.15 -18.51
C ASN A 129 -9.37 17.28 -16.98
N ALA A 130 -10.60 17.28 -16.49
CA ALA A 130 -10.90 17.32 -15.06
C ALA A 130 -10.38 16.07 -14.36
N ARG A 131 -10.56 14.89 -14.95
CA ARG A 131 -10.04 13.63 -14.45
C ARG A 131 -8.52 13.63 -14.34
N ALA A 132 -7.80 14.06 -15.39
CA ALA A 132 -6.35 14.16 -15.37
C ALA A 132 -5.85 15.14 -14.30
N ALA A 133 -6.50 16.30 -14.16
CA ALA A 133 -6.20 17.28 -13.12
C ALA A 133 -6.44 16.69 -11.71
N LEU A 134 -7.53 15.96 -11.51
CA LEU A 134 -7.86 15.30 -10.24
C LEU A 134 -6.82 14.24 -9.86
N ILE A 135 -6.41 13.38 -10.80
CA ILE A 135 -5.36 12.36 -10.57
C ILE A 135 -4.03 13.05 -10.19
N THR A 136 -3.64 14.09 -10.92
CA THR A 136 -2.40 14.83 -10.66
C THR A 136 -2.42 15.49 -9.28
N ARG A 137 -3.53 16.15 -8.93
CA ARG A 137 -3.70 16.77 -7.61
C ARG A 137 -3.74 15.71 -6.51
N GLY A 138 -4.44 14.60 -6.73
CA GLY A 138 -4.52 13.51 -5.78
C GLY A 138 -3.16 12.89 -5.48
N LEU A 139 -2.34 12.67 -6.49
CA LEU A 139 -0.96 12.19 -6.30
C LEU A 139 -0.13 13.17 -5.47
N ALA A 140 -0.28 14.48 -5.70
CA ALA A 140 0.41 15.50 -4.91
C ALA A 140 -0.05 15.51 -3.44
N GLU A 141 -1.36 15.36 -3.17
CA GLU A 141 -1.89 15.27 -1.80
C GLU A 141 -1.43 13.97 -1.11
N MET A 142 -1.48 12.83 -1.81
CA MET A 142 -0.97 11.55 -1.32
C MET A 142 0.51 11.65 -0.94
N THR A 143 1.32 12.30 -1.79
CA THR A 143 2.74 12.52 -1.51
C THR A 143 2.95 13.39 -0.27
N ARG A 144 2.19 14.49 -0.13
CA ARG A 144 2.29 15.36 1.06
C ARG A 144 1.92 14.63 2.35
N LEU A 145 0.81 13.88 2.32
CA LEU A 145 0.41 13.05 3.46
C LEU A 145 1.49 12.03 3.81
N GLY A 146 1.98 11.29 2.81
CA GLY A 146 3.01 10.29 3.05
C GLY A 146 4.30 10.86 3.61
N VAL A 147 4.78 11.98 3.08
CA VAL A 147 5.98 12.67 3.60
C VAL A 147 5.75 13.15 5.05
N ALA A 148 4.56 13.66 5.37
CA ALA A 148 4.21 14.05 6.73
C ALA A 148 4.19 12.85 7.71
N LEU A 149 3.94 11.63 7.20
CA LEU A 149 3.98 10.38 7.95
C LEU A 149 5.37 9.70 7.94
N GLY A 150 6.37 10.31 7.31
CA GLY A 150 7.75 9.83 7.29
C GLY A 150 8.17 9.06 6.03
N ALA A 151 7.32 9.02 5.00
CA ALA A 151 7.65 8.39 3.73
C ALA A 151 8.61 9.25 2.88
N ARG A 152 9.22 8.63 1.88
CA ARG A 152 9.97 9.34 0.84
C ARG A 152 9.06 9.75 -0.32
N ALA A 153 9.25 10.96 -0.83
CA ALA A 153 8.44 11.50 -1.93
C ALA A 153 8.59 10.70 -3.24
N ASP A 154 9.77 10.14 -3.52
CA ASP A 154 10.04 9.35 -4.71
C ASP A 154 9.26 8.02 -4.77
N THR A 155 8.91 7.44 -3.62
CA THR A 155 8.08 6.23 -3.53
C THR A 155 6.72 6.42 -4.21
N PHE A 156 6.14 7.61 -4.13
CA PHE A 156 4.83 7.92 -4.73
C PHE A 156 4.86 8.06 -6.25
N MET A 157 6.02 8.30 -6.84
CA MET A 157 6.21 8.32 -8.30
C MET A 157 6.39 6.92 -8.89
N GLY A 158 6.49 5.91 -8.04
CA GLY A 158 6.66 4.51 -8.41
C GLY A 158 5.35 3.72 -8.50
N LEU A 159 5.50 2.37 -8.49
CA LEU A 159 4.39 1.42 -8.65
C LEU A 159 3.34 1.53 -7.52
N SER A 160 3.77 1.72 -6.27
CA SER A 160 2.85 1.79 -5.11
C SER A 160 2.13 3.13 -4.95
N GLY A 161 2.56 4.16 -5.68
CA GLY A 161 1.90 5.45 -5.75
C GLY A 161 1.19 5.63 -7.09
N LEU A 162 1.86 6.26 -8.05
CA LEU A 162 1.31 6.59 -9.37
C LEU A 162 0.78 5.35 -10.10
N GLY A 163 1.52 4.23 -10.11
CA GLY A 163 1.12 3.02 -10.83
C GLY A 163 -0.20 2.44 -10.32
N ASP A 164 -0.33 2.25 -9.02
CA ASP A 164 -1.53 1.70 -8.38
C ASP A 164 -2.70 2.70 -8.43
N LEU A 165 -2.42 4.01 -8.35
CA LEU A 165 -3.41 5.07 -8.51
C LEU A 165 -4.00 5.07 -9.92
N VAL A 166 -3.16 5.04 -10.96
CA VAL A 166 -3.64 5.04 -12.35
C VAL A 166 -4.49 3.81 -12.63
N LEU A 167 -4.03 2.61 -12.22
CA LEU A 167 -4.81 1.38 -12.39
C LEU A 167 -6.18 1.46 -11.71
N THR A 168 -6.27 2.08 -10.53
CA THR A 168 -7.50 2.10 -9.76
C THR A 168 -8.43 3.23 -10.20
N ALA A 169 -7.89 4.30 -10.80
CA ALA A 169 -8.63 5.46 -11.30
C ALA A 169 -9.09 5.30 -12.77
N THR A 170 -8.79 4.20 -13.44
CA THR A 170 -9.26 3.87 -14.80
C THR A 170 -10.34 2.81 -14.74
#